data_ae69de3852e51fddd427597d88e1efa1
#
_entry.id   ae69de3852e51fddd427597d88e1efa1
#
_cell.length_a   1.000
_cell.length_b   1.000
_cell.length_c   1.000
_cell.angle_alpha   90.00
_cell.angle_beta   90.00
_cell.angle_gamma   90.00
#
_symmetry.space_group_name_H-M   'P 1'
#
loop_
_entity.id
_entity.type
_entity.pdbx_description
1 polymer ?
#
loop_
_entity_poly.entity_id
_entity_poly.type
_entity_poly.pdbx_seq_one_letter_code
_entity_poly.pdbx_strand_id
1 'polypeptide(L)'
;DLYGEMVLRSSAAAGIDISGVVTIPGAASSCYISVLDQKGDMLVAMSDMGILENITPELVRSLGGELRGAAAVVCDPCLPAETVAAIIREAGEVPVFLDPVSTSYARKVRQLAGGLYCVKPNRIELGVLADSDTDTAEDIERACAALLSKGTRRVAVSLGERGCYYADAEGRRLLRALHPVELMANANGAGDAFMAGLVYGYVK
;
A
#
# COMPACT_ATOMS: atom_id res chain seq x y z
N ASP A 1 -9.87 12.93 -18.54
CA ASP A 1 -8.77 13.56 -19.24
C ASP A 1 -7.89 12.53 -19.95
N LEU A 2 -6.89 12.98 -20.72
CA LEU A 2 -6.03 12.11 -21.52
C LEU A 2 -5.29 11.06 -20.66
N TYR A 3 -4.80 11.44 -19.48
CA TYR A 3 -4.09 10.54 -18.60
C TYR A 3 -5.02 9.45 -18.04
N GLY A 4 -6.22 9.82 -17.63
CA GLY A 4 -7.24 8.86 -17.19
C GLY A 4 -7.59 7.85 -18.30
N GLU A 5 -7.74 8.31 -19.55
CA GLU A 5 -7.98 7.41 -20.69
C GLU A 5 -6.79 6.46 -20.95
N MET A 6 -5.56 6.95 -20.81
CA MET A 6 -4.37 6.12 -20.94
C MET A 6 -4.30 5.04 -19.85
N VAL A 7 -4.58 5.40 -18.61
CA VAL A 7 -4.63 4.46 -17.48
C VAL A 7 -5.69 3.40 -17.71
N LEU A 8 -6.92 3.78 -18.08
CA LEU A 8 -8.00 2.83 -18.36
C LEU A 8 -7.65 1.85 -19.47
N ARG A 9 -7.11 2.34 -20.60
CA ARG A 9 -6.67 1.47 -21.70
C ARG A 9 -5.58 0.50 -21.29
N SER A 10 -4.57 1.00 -20.55
CA SER A 10 -3.45 0.18 -20.09
C SER A 10 -3.91 -0.91 -19.12
N SER A 11 -4.79 -0.56 -18.18
CA SER A 11 -5.36 -1.51 -17.22
C SER A 11 -6.20 -2.59 -17.92
N ALA A 12 -7.07 -2.20 -18.83
CA ALA A 12 -7.87 -3.14 -19.60
C ALA A 12 -6.99 -4.07 -20.47
N ALA A 13 -5.95 -3.54 -21.10
CA ALA A 13 -4.99 -4.33 -21.89
C ALA A 13 -4.20 -5.33 -21.02
N ALA A 14 -3.99 -5.02 -19.75
CA ALA A 14 -3.40 -5.93 -18.77
C ALA A 14 -4.40 -6.97 -18.21
N GLY A 15 -5.66 -6.97 -18.66
CA GLY A 15 -6.69 -7.90 -18.20
C GLY A 15 -7.35 -7.52 -16.88
N ILE A 16 -7.19 -6.27 -16.42
CA ILE A 16 -7.86 -5.76 -15.23
C ILE A 16 -9.30 -5.39 -15.58
N ASP A 17 -10.26 -5.84 -14.77
CA ASP A 17 -11.64 -5.38 -14.87
C ASP A 17 -11.74 -3.92 -14.41
N ILE A 18 -12.10 -3.04 -15.32
CA ILE A 18 -12.23 -1.60 -15.08
C ILE A 18 -13.69 -1.15 -14.90
N SER A 19 -14.64 -2.09 -14.82
CA SER A 19 -16.07 -1.76 -14.71
C SER A 19 -16.42 -1.00 -13.42
N GLY A 20 -15.62 -1.16 -12.36
CA GLY A 20 -15.75 -0.45 -11.10
C GLY A 20 -15.08 0.93 -11.06
N VAL A 21 -14.45 1.38 -12.17
CA VAL A 21 -13.78 2.69 -12.18
C VAL A 21 -14.81 3.82 -12.28
N VAL A 22 -14.71 4.76 -11.33
CA VAL A 22 -15.58 5.94 -11.30
C VAL A 22 -14.91 7.09 -12.06
N THR A 23 -15.63 7.68 -12.99
CA THR A 23 -15.20 8.87 -13.73
C THR A 23 -15.88 10.12 -13.15
N ILE A 24 -15.08 11.12 -12.79
CA ILE A 24 -15.57 12.42 -12.27
C ILE A 24 -15.50 13.45 -13.41
N PRO A 25 -16.63 13.90 -13.96
CA PRO A 25 -16.64 14.88 -15.04
C PRO A 25 -15.97 16.20 -14.62
N GLY A 26 -15.06 16.69 -15.47
CA GLY A 26 -14.38 17.96 -15.25
C GLY A 26 -13.22 17.93 -14.25
N ALA A 27 -12.95 16.78 -13.63
CA ALA A 27 -11.77 16.59 -12.77
C ALA A 27 -10.56 16.10 -13.57
N ALA A 28 -9.36 16.44 -13.09
CA ALA A 28 -8.11 15.87 -13.60
C ALA A 28 -7.80 14.56 -12.85
N SER A 29 -7.24 13.58 -13.57
CA SER A 29 -6.73 12.35 -12.96
C SER A 29 -5.56 12.65 -12.04
N SER A 30 -5.39 11.85 -10.99
CA SER A 30 -4.24 11.99 -10.09
C SER A 30 -2.92 11.88 -10.87
N CYS A 31 -1.93 12.65 -10.42
CA CYS A 31 -0.63 12.72 -11.07
C CYS A 31 0.48 12.70 -10.02
N TYR A 32 1.55 11.97 -10.32
CA TYR A 32 2.80 11.97 -9.56
C TYR A 32 3.96 12.18 -10.51
N ILE A 33 4.74 13.22 -10.26
CA ILE A 33 5.91 13.58 -11.05
C ILE A 33 7.13 13.59 -10.15
N SER A 34 8.14 12.81 -10.48
CA SER A 34 9.42 12.81 -9.78
C SER A 34 10.54 13.28 -10.68
N VAL A 35 11.46 14.06 -10.12
CA VAL A 35 12.71 14.45 -10.75
C VAL A 35 13.84 13.65 -10.09
N LEU A 36 14.57 12.90 -10.89
CA LEU A 36 15.65 12.05 -10.43
C LEU A 36 17.00 12.69 -10.79
N ASP A 37 18.02 12.43 -10.00
CA ASP A 37 19.40 12.77 -10.33
C ASP A 37 20.02 11.77 -11.32
N GLN A 38 21.29 11.96 -11.66
CA GLN A 38 22.02 11.08 -12.57
C GLN A 38 22.24 9.65 -12.03
N LYS A 39 22.04 9.43 -10.74
CA LYS A 39 22.14 8.11 -10.08
C LYS A 39 20.79 7.42 -9.96
N GLY A 40 19.69 8.08 -10.37
CA GLY A 40 18.34 7.58 -10.21
C GLY A 40 17.73 7.89 -8.84
N ASP A 41 18.40 8.69 -8.00
CA ASP A 41 17.86 9.10 -6.70
C ASP A 41 16.89 10.26 -6.87
N MET A 42 15.79 10.24 -6.12
CA MET A 42 14.74 11.26 -6.19
C MET A 42 15.19 12.56 -5.53
N LEU A 43 15.29 13.63 -6.34
CA LEU A 43 15.58 14.98 -5.87
C LEU A 43 14.33 15.68 -5.33
N VAL A 44 13.22 15.59 -6.07
CA VAL A 44 11.95 16.22 -5.73
C VAL A 44 10.80 15.44 -6.37
N ALA A 45 9.67 15.43 -5.71
CA ALA A 45 8.44 14.92 -6.27
C ALA A 45 7.28 15.90 -6.02
N MET A 46 6.35 15.92 -6.96
CA MET A 46 5.07 16.64 -6.85
C MET A 46 3.94 15.67 -7.10
N SER A 47 2.88 15.77 -6.33
CA SER A 47 1.70 14.94 -6.52
C SER A 47 0.43 15.76 -6.42
N ASP A 48 -0.53 15.45 -7.29
CA ASP A 48 -1.92 15.88 -7.18
C ASP A 48 -2.79 14.63 -7.04
N MET A 49 -3.37 14.47 -5.86
CA MET A 49 -4.23 13.33 -5.51
C MET A 49 -5.66 13.79 -5.19
N GLY A 50 -6.02 15.03 -5.49
CA GLY A 50 -7.31 15.63 -5.11
C GLY A 50 -8.52 14.87 -5.64
N ILE A 51 -8.44 14.24 -6.82
CA ILE A 51 -9.54 13.44 -7.36
C ILE A 51 -9.94 12.29 -6.42
N LEU A 52 -9.00 11.76 -5.63
CA LEU A 52 -9.25 10.63 -4.73
C LEU A 52 -10.18 10.98 -3.56
N GLU A 53 -10.37 12.27 -3.27
CA GLU A 53 -11.37 12.73 -2.29
C GLU A 53 -12.81 12.37 -2.69
N ASN A 54 -13.05 12.10 -3.98
CA ASN A 54 -14.35 11.64 -4.47
C ASN A 54 -14.62 10.15 -4.14
N ILE A 55 -13.63 9.40 -3.70
CA ILE A 55 -13.84 8.04 -3.18
C ILE A 55 -14.27 8.14 -1.73
N THR A 56 -15.55 8.41 -1.53
CA THR A 56 -16.14 8.65 -0.22
C THR A 56 -16.53 7.34 0.49
N PRO A 57 -16.74 7.38 1.82
CA PRO A 57 -17.30 6.23 2.54
C PRO A 57 -18.65 5.75 2.00
N GLU A 58 -19.47 6.65 1.43
CA GLU A 58 -20.76 6.32 0.79
C GLU A 58 -20.54 5.45 -0.46
N LEU A 59 -19.60 5.85 -1.31
CA LEU A 59 -19.23 5.07 -2.49
C LEU A 59 -18.71 3.68 -2.07
N VAL A 60 -17.84 3.61 -1.06
CA VAL A 60 -17.34 2.33 -0.54
C VAL A 60 -18.48 1.44 -0.03
N ARG A 61 -19.45 1.99 0.70
CA ARG A 61 -20.62 1.25 1.15
C ARG A 61 -21.45 0.70 -0.02
N SER A 62 -21.58 1.47 -1.10
CA SER A 62 -22.31 0.99 -2.29
C SER A 62 -21.61 -0.18 -2.99
N LEU A 63 -20.30 -0.32 -2.83
CA LEU A 63 -19.46 -1.40 -3.34
C LEU A 63 -19.23 -2.54 -2.33
N GLY A 64 -19.96 -2.55 -1.23
CA GLY A 64 -19.76 -3.53 -0.15
C GLY A 64 -20.02 -4.98 -0.58
N GLY A 65 -20.84 -5.20 -1.62
CA GLY A 65 -21.06 -6.53 -2.21
C GLY A 65 -19.81 -7.04 -2.92
N GLU A 66 -19.21 -6.21 -3.74
CA GLU A 66 -17.98 -6.49 -4.49
C GLU A 66 -16.80 -6.71 -3.54
N LEU A 67 -16.65 -5.86 -2.52
CA LEU A 67 -15.61 -6.01 -1.51
C LEU A 67 -15.71 -7.36 -0.79
N ARG A 68 -16.93 -7.74 -0.34
CA ARG A 68 -17.15 -9.03 0.34
C ARG A 68 -17.05 -10.24 -0.57
N GLY A 69 -17.20 -10.06 -1.87
CA GLY A 69 -17.02 -11.10 -2.88
C GLY A 69 -15.58 -11.30 -3.34
N ALA A 70 -14.66 -10.41 -2.97
CA ALA A 70 -13.27 -10.48 -3.37
C ALA A 70 -12.48 -11.53 -2.58
N ALA A 71 -11.43 -12.07 -3.17
CA ALA A 71 -10.46 -12.91 -2.44
C ALA A 71 -9.53 -12.10 -1.51
N ALA A 72 -9.27 -10.84 -1.87
CA ALA A 72 -8.51 -9.87 -1.10
C ALA A 72 -8.84 -8.46 -1.57
N VAL A 73 -8.70 -7.48 -0.69
CA VAL A 73 -8.80 -6.05 -1.00
C VAL A 73 -7.43 -5.42 -0.82
N VAL A 74 -6.99 -4.65 -1.81
CA VAL A 74 -5.75 -3.87 -1.72
C VAL A 74 -6.11 -2.39 -1.74
N CYS A 75 -5.60 -1.63 -0.80
CA CYS A 75 -5.79 -0.18 -0.78
C CYS A 75 -4.51 0.55 -0.37
N ASP A 76 -4.45 1.81 -0.70
CA ASP A 76 -3.43 2.73 -0.25
C ASP A 76 -4.07 3.95 0.45
N PRO A 77 -3.34 4.64 1.32
CA PRO A 77 -3.85 5.78 2.07
C PRO A 77 -3.73 7.13 1.33
N CYS A 78 -3.57 7.15 0.00
CA CYS A 78 -3.83 8.35 -0.78
C CYS A 78 -5.31 8.76 -0.64
N LEU A 79 -6.18 7.78 -0.39
CA LEU A 79 -7.59 7.97 -0.01
C LEU A 79 -7.72 8.70 1.34
N PRO A 80 -8.85 9.41 1.60
CA PRO A 80 -9.19 9.92 2.93
C PRO A 80 -9.18 8.82 4.01
N ALA A 81 -8.78 9.15 5.23
CA ALA A 81 -8.68 8.15 6.31
C ALA A 81 -10.03 7.48 6.62
N GLU A 82 -11.11 8.23 6.57
CA GLU A 82 -12.49 7.73 6.75
C GLU A 82 -12.89 6.77 5.63
N THR A 83 -12.38 6.96 4.42
CA THR A 83 -12.59 6.04 3.30
C THR A 83 -11.83 4.74 3.51
N VAL A 84 -10.57 4.79 3.94
CA VAL A 84 -9.80 3.59 4.33
C VAL A 84 -10.50 2.83 5.46
N ALA A 85 -11.00 3.55 6.47
CA ALA A 85 -11.78 2.94 7.56
C ALA A 85 -13.07 2.28 7.06
N ALA A 86 -13.74 2.89 6.07
CA ALA A 86 -14.92 2.31 5.45
C ALA A 86 -14.56 1.03 4.66
N ILE A 87 -13.46 1.02 3.90
CA ILE A 87 -12.98 -0.18 3.18
C ILE A 87 -12.76 -1.34 4.16
N ILE A 88 -12.03 -1.10 5.25
CA ILE A 88 -11.76 -2.13 6.26
C ILE A 88 -13.08 -2.68 6.83
N ARG A 89 -14.04 -1.82 7.13
CA ARG A 89 -15.33 -2.24 7.69
C ARG A 89 -16.18 -3.01 6.68
N GLU A 90 -16.30 -2.50 5.45
CA GLU A 90 -17.17 -3.10 4.42
C GLU A 90 -16.59 -4.40 3.83
N ALA A 91 -15.27 -4.57 3.88
CA ALA A 91 -14.60 -5.83 3.51
C ALA A 91 -14.99 -6.99 4.47
N GLY A 92 -15.35 -6.68 5.72
CA GLY A 92 -15.73 -7.71 6.71
C GLY A 92 -14.60 -8.71 6.97
N GLU A 93 -14.81 -9.97 6.62
CA GLU A 93 -13.80 -11.04 6.78
C GLU A 93 -12.78 -11.10 5.62
N VAL A 94 -13.00 -10.36 4.54
CA VAL A 94 -12.07 -10.33 3.41
C VAL A 94 -10.79 -9.61 3.82
N PRO A 95 -9.60 -10.20 3.60
CA PRO A 95 -8.35 -9.59 4.01
C PRO A 95 -8.05 -8.30 3.27
N VAL A 96 -7.77 -7.25 4.04
CA VAL A 96 -7.35 -5.95 3.52
C VAL A 96 -5.84 -5.81 3.62
N PHE A 97 -5.19 -5.59 2.49
CA PHE A 97 -3.77 -5.30 2.36
C PHE A 97 -3.58 -3.81 2.14
N LEU A 98 -2.63 -3.19 2.84
CA LEU A 98 -2.36 -1.76 2.73
C LEU A 98 -0.88 -1.49 2.51
N ASP A 99 -0.58 -0.67 1.48
CA ASP A 99 0.74 -0.05 1.28
C ASP A 99 0.71 1.38 1.83
N PRO A 100 1.53 1.75 2.82
CA PRO A 100 1.52 3.10 3.37
C PRO A 100 1.98 4.22 2.42
N VAL A 101 2.70 3.88 1.35
CA VAL A 101 3.18 4.76 0.26
C VAL A 101 4.16 5.84 0.73
N SER A 102 3.91 6.50 1.86
CA SER A 102 4.78 7.54 2.43
C SER A 102 4.59 7.70 3.93
N THR A 103 5.53 8.38 4.58
CA THR A 103 5.46 8.68 6.02
C THR A 103 4.24 9.55 6.40
N SER A 104 3.83 10.48 5.54
CA SER A 104 2.65 11.31 5.77
C SER A 104 1.37 10.49 5.74
N TYR A 105 1.26 9.60 4.76
CA TYR A 105 0.12 8.70 4.64
C TYR A 105 0.13 7.60 5.72
N ALA A 106 1.29 7.06 6.08
CA ALA A 106 1.42 6.15 7.21
C ALA A 106 0.87 6.76 8.50
N ARG A 107 1.20 8.03 8.77
CA ARG A 107 0.66 8.76 9.93
C ARG A 107 -0.86 8.89 9.91
N LYS A 108 -1.42 9.16 8.72
CA LYS A 108 -2.87 9.31 8.51
C LYS A 108 -3.65 8.04 8.88
N VAL A 109 -3.09 6.85 8.58
CA VAL A 109 -3.78 5.55 8.79
C VAL A 109 -3.28 4.77 10.02
N ARG A 110 -2.38 5.33 10.80
CA ARG A 110 -1.76 4.67 11.97
C ARG A 110 -2.79 4.04 12.93
N GLN A 111 -3.91 4.73 13.17
CA GLN A 111 -4.97 4.25 14.06
C GLN A 111 -5.80 3.11 13.44
N LEU A 112 -5.72 2.92 12.14
CA LEU A 112 -6.46 1.90 11.40
C LEU A 112 -5.67 0.60 11.23
N ALA A 113 -4.38 0.60 11.57
CA ALA A 113 -3.48 -0.52 11.33
C ALA A 113 -4.00 -1.85 11.92
N GLY A 114 -4.65 -1.81 13.10
CA GLY A 114 -5.22 -2.99 13.75
C GLY A 114 -6.36 -3.69 12.98
N GLY A 115 -6.99 -3.00 12.03
CA GLY A 115 -8.02 -3.57 11.16
C GLY A 115 -7.48 -4.22 9.88
N LEU A 116 -6.16 -4.17 9.66
CA LEU A 116 -5.54 -4.66 8.44
C LEU A 116 -5.12 -6.12 8.55
N TYR A 117 -5.31 -6.87 7.48
CA TYR A 117 -4.76 -8.20 7.36
C TYR A 117 -3.24 -8.15 7.13
N CYS A 118 -2.79 -7.29 6.22
CA CYS A 118 -1.37 -7.10 5.93
C CYS A 118 -1.06 -5.62 5.71
N VAL A 119 0.03 -5.16 6.32
CA VAL A 119 0.61 -3.86 5.99
C VAL A 119 2.03 -4.06 5.47
N LYS A 120 2.37 -3.33 4.39
CA LYS A 120 3.68 -3.43 3.71
C LYS A 120 4.44 -2.09 3.77
N PRO A 121 4.93 -1.67 4.92
CA PRO A 121 5.74 -0.47 5.02
C PRO A 121 7.18 -0.68 4.52
N ASN A 122 7.86 0.41 4.19
CA ASN A 122 9.31 0.46 4.28
C ASN A 122 9.74 0.70 5.74
N ARG A 123 11.06 0.71 6.01
CA ARG A 123 11.62 0.88 7.36
C ARG A 123 11.13 2.18 8.03
N ILE A 124 11.11 3.29 7.29
CA ILE A 124 10.75 4.61 7.85
C ILE A 124 9.23 4.69 8.11
N GLU A 125 8.44 4.18 7.19
CA GLU A 125 6.97 4.10 7.34
C GLU A 125 6.57 3.19 8.51
N LEU A 126 7.30 2.07 8.72
CA LEU A 126 7.11 1.20 9.88
C LEU A 126 7.27 1.98 11.18
N GLY A 127 8.34 2.78 11.30
CA GLY A 127 8.57 3.64 12.47
C GLY A 127 7.41 4.58 12.75
N VAL A 128 6.86 5.20 11.69
CA VAL A 128 5.69 6.08 11.80
C VAL A 128 4.44 5.32 12.24
N LEU A 129 4.16 4.14 11.67
CA LEU A 129 3.00 3.33 12.01
C LEU A 129 3.06 2.79 13.44
N ALA A 130 4.24 2.35 13.86
CA ALA A 130 4.46 1.78 15.19
C ALA A 130 4.69 2.84 16.27
N ASP A 131 5.04 4.08 15.89
CA ASP A 131 5.50 5.16 16.78
C ASP A 131 6.76 4.77 17.53
N SER A 132 7.74 4.27 16.82
CA SER A 132 8.99 3.75 17.42
C SER A 132 10.16 3.87 16.46
N ASP A 133 11.37 3.79 17.01
CA ASP A 133 12.59 3.69 16.19
C ASP A 133 12.60 2.39 15.38
N THR A 134 13.31 2.41 14.26
CA THR A 134 13.46 1.27 13.34
C THR A 134 14.89 1.20 12.77
N ASP A 135 15.88 1.64 13.52
CA ASP A 135 17.27 1.75 13.04
C ASP A 135 18.02 0.41 13.07
N THR A 136 17.74 -0.41 14.07
CA THR A 136 18.31 -1.76 14.22
C THR A 136 17.33 -2.87 13.83
N ALA A 137 17.83 -4.09 13.69
CA ALA A 137 16.98 -5.25 13.43
C ALA A 137 16.00 -5.51 14.57
N GLU A 138 16.48 -5.33 15.81
CA GLU A 138 15.68 -5.48 17.04
C GLU A 138 14.58 -4.40 17.12
N ASP A 139 14.86 -3.19 16.66
CA ASP A 139 13.85 -2.11 16.57
C ASP A 139 12.75 -2.47 15.58
N ILE A 140 13.13 -2.97 14.40
CA ILE A 140 12.18 -3.43 13.37
C ILE A 140 11.29 -4.55 13.92
N GLU A 141 11.89 -5.51 14.64
CA GLU A 141 11.14 -6.59 15.25
C GLU A 141 10.14 -6.08 16.30
N ARG A 142 10.56 -5.18 17.18
CA ARG A 142 9.68 -4.53 18.16
C ARG A 142 8.55 -3.74 17.51
N ALA A 143 8.86 -2.97 16.47
CA ALA A 143 7.88 -2.18 15.73
C ALA A 143 6.84 -3.09 15.07
N CYS A 144 7.25 -4.19 14.45
CA CYS A 144 6.35 -5.19 13.89
C CYS A 144 5.47 -5.82 14.99
N ALA A 145 6.07 -6.21 16.13
CA ALA A 145 5.33 -6.77 17.25
C ALA A 145 4.27 -5.78 17.79
N ALA A 146 4.59 -4.48 17.82
CA ALA A 146 3.64 -3.45 18.24
C ALA A 146 2.43 -3.35 17.28
N LEU A 147 2.63 -3.48 15.96
CA LEU A 147 1.52 -3.51 15.00
C LEU A 147 0.69 -4.80 15.14
N LEU A 148 1.34 -5.95 15.28
CA LEU A 148 0.65 -7.22 15.49
C LEU A 148 -0.19 -7.20 16.78
N SER A 149 0.32 -6.62 17.86
CA SER A 149 -0.42 -6.49 19.13
C SER A 149 -1.65 -5.58 19.02
N LYS A 150 -1.69 -4.67 18.04
CA LYS A 150 -2.85 -3.82 17.75
C LYS A 150 -3.92 -4.52 16.90
N GLY A 151 -3.63 -5.73 16.39
CA GLY A 151 -4.57 -6.51 15.59
C GLY A 151 -4.19 -6.72 14.13
N THR A 152 -3.15 -6.04 13.61
CA THR A 152 -2.60 -6.36 12.29
C THR A 152 -2.17 -7.82 12.27
N ARG A 153 -2.53 -8.59 11.24
CA ARG A 153 -2.17 -10.02 11.19
C ARG A 153 -0.81 -10.29 10.58
N ARG A 154 -0.36 -9.45 9.65
CA ARG A 154 0.91 -9.60 8.93
C ARG A 154 1.56 -8.26 8.69
N VAL A 155 2.88 -8.22 8.85
CA VAL A 155 3.71 -7.05 8.55
C VAL A 155 4.84 -7.50 7.63
N ALA A 156 4.96 -6.88 6.46
CA ALA A 156 6.01 -7.18 5.48
C ALA A 156 6.81 -5.91 5.22
N VAL A 157 7.98 -5.79 5.82
CA VAL A 157 8.80 -4.57 5.77
C VAL A 157 9.81 -4.65 4.63
N SER A 158 9.78 -3.71 3.70
CA SER A 158 10.82 -3.60 2.69
C SER A 158 12.05 -2.88 3.26
N LEU A 159 13.24 -3.45 3.02
CA LEU A 159 14.53 -2.99 3.58
C LEU A 159 15.53 -2.60 2.48
N GLY A 160 15.05 -2.33 1.26
CA GLY A 160 15.89 -2.04 0.11
C GLY A 160 16.83 -3.20 -0.21
N GLU A 161 18.11 -2.94 -0.38
CA GLU A 161 19.13 -3.96 -0.68
C GLU A 161 19.23 -5.06 0.37
N ARG A 162 18.81 -4.79 1.61
CA ARG A 162 18.77 -5.78 2.68
C ARG A 162 17.60 -6.76 2.57
N GLY A 163 16.74 -6.61 1.55
CA GLY A 163 15.63 -7.51 1.30
C GLY A 163 14.35 -7.11 2.04
N CYS A 164 13.77 -8.03 2.78
CA CYS A 164 12.55 -7.78 3.53
C CYS A 164 12.53 -8.52 4.87
N TYR A 165 11.82 -7.94 5.84
CA TYR A 165 11.47 -8.60 7.09
C TYR A 165 9.96 -8.89 7.10
N TYR A 166 9.59 -10.11 7.47
CA TYR A 166 8.20 -10.54 7.60
C TYR A 166 7.92 -10.97 9.02
N ALA A 167 6.75 -10.60 9.54
CA ALA A 167 6.24 -11.06 10.81
C ALA A 167 4.72 -11.30 10.73
N ASP A 168 4.20 -12.32 11.40
CA ASP A 168 2.78 -12.57 11.50
C ASP A 168 2.31 -12.85 12.93
N ALA A 169 0.99 -12.86 13.11
CA ALA A 169 0.36 -13.11 14.40
C ALA A 169 0.53 -14.55 14.88
N GLU A 170 0.85 -15.49 14.00
CA GLU A 170 1.13 -16.87 14.30
C GLU A 170 2.57 -17.11 14.82
N GLY A 171 3.36 -16.04 14.93
CA GLY A 171 4.71 -16.06 15.48
C GLY A 171 5.81 -16.33 14.47
N ARG A 172 5.49 -16.45 13.18
CA ARG A 172 6.52 -16.58 12.13
C ARG A 172 7.29 -15.28 11.97
N ARG A 173 8.60 -15.42 11.80
CA ARG A 173 9.52 -14.33 11.51
C ARG A 173 10.45 -14.76 10.39
N LEU A 174 10.68 -13.90 9.45
CA LEU A 174 11.54 -14.18 8.30
C LEU A 174 12.26 -12.90 7.88
N LEU A 175 13.57 -12.96 7.87
CA LEU A 175 14.41 -12.00 7.15
C LEU A 175 14.90 -12.66 5.86
N ARG A 176 14.56 -12.05 4.74
CA ARG A 176 14.97 -12.54 3.41
C ARG A 176 15.83 -11.50 2.73
N ALA A 177 17.08 -11.83 2.49
CA ALA A 177 17.95 -11.02 1.62
C ALA A 177 17.55 -11.21 0.14
N LEU A 178 17.69 -10.16 -0.63
CA LEU A 178 17.57 -10.21 -2.08
C LEU A 178 18.93 -10.54 -2.71
N HIS A 179 18.90 -11.17 -3.87
CA HIS A 179 20.10 -11.20 -4.71
C HIS A 179 20.38 -9.78 -5.22
N PRO A 180 21.66 -9.34 -5.22
CA PRO A 180 22.01 -8.03 -5.77
C PRO A 180 21.55 -7.92 -7.22
N VAL A 181 20.91 -6.80 -7.55
CA VAL A 181 20.58 -6.46 -8.94
C VAL A 181 21.74 -5.64 -9.49
N GLU A 182 22.41 -6.15 -10.51
CA GLU A 182 23.61 -5.52 -11.08
C GLU A 182 23.34 -4.18 -11.75
N LEU A 183 22.12 -3.97 -12.26
CA LEU A 183 21.68 -2.74 -12.90
C LEU A 183 20.23 -2.44 -12.52
N MET A 184 20.05 -1.40 -11.72
CA MET A 184 18.72 -0.89 -11.38
C MET A 184 18.52 0.46 -12.08
N ALA A 185 17.58 0.52 -13.03
CA ALA A 185 17.25 1.76 -13.72
C ALA A 185 16.58 2.77 -12.79
N ASN A 186 15.65 2.32 -11.96
CA ASN A 186 15.02 3.06 -10.89
C ASN A 186 14.27 2.10 -9.95
N ALA A 187 13.83 2.60 -8.80
CA ALA A 187 13.09 1.81 -7.79
C ALA A 187 11.56 1.97 -7.89
N ASN A 188 11.06 2.71 -8.88
CA ASN A 188 9.61 2.93 -9.03
C ASN A 188 8.88 1.61 -9.29
N GLY A 189 7.78 1.39 -8.59
CA GLY A 189 6.98 0.17 -8.71
C GLY A 189 7.54 -1.04 -7.94
N ALA A 190 8.72 -0.97 -7.32
CA ALA A 190 9.25 -2.07 -6.52
C ALA A 190 8.35 -2.38 -5.31
N GLY A 191 7.80 -1.35 -4.66
CA GLY A 191 6.80 -1.47 -3.59
C GLY A 191 5.54 -2.17 -4.07
N ASP A 192 5.02 -1.74 -5.23
CA ASP A 192 3.81 -2.30 -5.83
C ASP A 192 4.00 -3.76 -6.22
N ALA A 193 5.13 -4.09 -6.84
CA ALA A 193 5.48 -5.46 -7.18
C ALA A 193 5.59 -6.37 -5.93
N PHE A 194 6.16 -5.83 -4.83
CA PHE A 194 6.21 -6.57 -3.57
C PHE A 194 4.82 -6.79 -2.99
N MET A 195 3.95 -5.78 -2.99
CA MET A 195 2.54 -5.93 -2.58
C MET A 195 1.82 -6.96 -3.45
N ALA A 196 1.97 -6.88 -4.76
CA ALA A 196 1.38 -7.84 -5.69
C ALA A 196 1.84 -9.29 -5.39
N GLY A 197 3.12 -9.49 -5.08
CA GLY A 197 3.66 -10.79 -4.66
C GLY A 197 3.05 -11.30 -3.36
N LEU A 198 2.84 -10.42 -2.36
CA LEU A 198 2.19 -10.79 -1.09
C LEU A 198 0.75 -11.23 -1.30
N VAL A 199 -0.01 -10.47 -2.10
CA VAL A 199 -1.43 -10.78 -2.42
C VAL A 199 -1.51 -12.06 -3.25
N TYR A 200 -0.66 -12.22 -4.26
CA TYR A 200 -0.61 -13.43 -5.08
C TYR A 200 -0.34 -14.67 -4.22
N GLY A 201 0.65 -14.61 -3.34
CA GLY A 201 0.98 -15.70 -2.42
C GLY A 201 -0.09 -16.00 -1.38
N TYR A 202 -0.98 -15.04 -1.11
CA TYR A 202 -2.15 -15.25 -0.26
C TYR A 202 -3.30 -15.96 -1.00
N VAL A 203 -3.56 -15.54 -2.25
CA VAL A 203 -4.71 -16.04 -3.03
C VAL A 203 -4.47 -17.44 -3.59
N LYS A 204 -3.21 -17.85 -3.79
CA LYS A 204 -2.81 -19.18 -4.30
C LYS A 204 -2.63 -20.20 -3.19
#